data_1a7f2bb7851bbb23c4ba7c8d6d8c4a53
#
_entry.id   1a7f2bb7851bbb23c4ba7c8d6d8c4a53
#
_cell.length_a   1.000
_cell.length_b   1.000
_cell.length_c   1.000
_cell.angle_alpha   90.00
_cell.angle_beta   90.00
_cell.angle_gamma   90.00
#
_symmetry.space_group_name_H-M   'P 1'
#
loop_
_entity.id
_entity.type
_entity.pdbx_description
1 polymer ?
#
loop_
_entity_poly.entity_id
_entity_poly.type
_entity_poly.pdbx_seq_one_letter_code
_entity_poly.pdbx_strand_id
1 'polypeptide(L)'
;MNRPRLSARELARTLASVFAAFKETDALILSHLNRVKIRYKPDGSEVTAADRGAERLLRRHVRAAWPHDALLGEEYGGQLSKQGRCWLLDPIDGTASYVLGMPMFGTLVSLLIDGEPVFGCIRLPALRETTYAARGFGCHLLRDGGRARPVRVAAARALRVARLGLTSFKESDLAAGGGPWHLSRLARATGRIRLVGDCVQYALVCRGILDAAIDPLMKPWDIGALAICVLEAGGSVSDLNGAHHALVERRSLVAASSPLLRRAICRAVSPPASQRG
;
A
#
# COMPACT_ATOMS: atom_id res chain seq x y z
N MET A 1 -20.10 13.83 -11.14
CA MET A 1 -19.35 13.02 -12.12
C MET A 1 -19.26 11.59 -11.60
N ASN A 2 -19.56 10.61 -12.44
CA ASN A 2 -19.49 9.20 -12.06
C ASN A 2 -17.99 8.81 -11.98
N ARG A 3 -17.52 8.39 -10.80
CA ARG A 3 -16.09 8.00 -10.63
C ARG A 3 -15.79 6.74 -11.45
N PRO A 4 -14.63 6.64 -12.10
CA PRO A 4 -14.28 5.48 -12.93
C PRO A 4 -14.28 4.20 -12.11
N ARG A 5 -14.78 3.10 -12.71
CA ARG A 5 -14.83 1.76 -12.10
C ARG A 5 -14.72 0.69 -13.18
N LEU A 6 -14.29 -0.50 -12.79
CA LEU A 6 -14.31 -1.66 -13.68
C LEU A 6 -15.73 -2.24 -13.79
N SER A 7 -16.04 -2.84 -14.93
CA SER A 7 -17.16 -3.78 -15.03
C SER A 7 -16.82 -5.11 -14.35
N ALA A 8 -17.82 -5.93 -14.02
CA ALA A 8 -17.59 -7.24 -13.42
C ALA A 8 -16.71 -8.15 -14.31
N ARG A 9 -16.87 -8.06 -15.64
CA ARG A 9 -16.07 -8.83 -16.61
C ARG A 9 -14.59 -8.36 -16.61
N GLU A 10 -14.35 -7.05 -16.59
CA GLU A 10 -13.01 -6.50 -16.50
C GLU A 10 -12.34 -6.87 -15.17
N LEU A 11 -13.09 -6.81 -14.05
CA LEU A 11 -12.57 -7.22 -12.75
C LEU A 11 -12.17 -8.70 -12.77
N ALA A 12 -13.00 -9.59 -13.29
CA ALA A 12 -12.68 -11.02 -13.39
C ALA A 12 -11.41 -11.26 -14.22
N ARG A 13 -11.27 -10.58 -15.38
CA ARG A 13 -10.06 -10.64 -16.22
C ARG A 13 -8.83 -10.09 -15.47
N THR A 14 -8.99 -8.99 -14.75
CA THR A 14 -7.92 -8.36 -13.96
C THR A 14 -7.44 -9.31 -12.86
N LEU A 15 -8.35 -9.89 -12.08
CA LEU A 15 -8.00 -10.84 -11.03
C LEU A 15 -7.30 -12.08 -11.60
N ALA A 16 -7.79 -12.65 -12.70
CA ALA A 16 -7.18 -13.81 -13.32
C ALA A 16 -5.72 -13.55 -13.75
N SER A 17 -5.46 -12.41 -14.39
CA SER A 17 -4.12 -12.03 -14.83
C SER A 17 -3.17 -11.75 -13.66
N VAL A 18 -3.64 -10.98 -12.65
CA VAL A 18 -2.83 -10.61 -11.48
C VAL A 18 -2.53 -11.84 -10.62
N PHE A 19 -3.48 -12.74 -10.41
CA PHE A 19 -3.23 -13.97 -9.63
C PHE A 19 -2.33 -14.96 -10.36
N ALA A 20 -2.40 -15.02 -11.69
CA ALA A 20 -1.43 -15.78 -12.47
C ALA A 20 0.01 -15.22 -12.32
N ALA A 21 0.14 -13.89 -12.32
CA ALA A 21 1.41 -13.23 -12.05
C ALA A 21 1.92 -13.54 -10.65
N PHE A 22 1.06 -13.48 -9.63
CA PHE A 22 1.45 -13.77 -8.24
C PHE A 22 1.97 -15.20 -8.05
N LYS A 23 1.43 -16.18 -8.75
CA LYS A 23 1.92 -17.56 -8.67
C LYS A 23 3.40 -17.66 -9.07
N GLU A 24 3.81 -16.90 -10.08
CA GLU A 24 5.20 -16.91 -10.55
C GLU A 24 6.10 -16.00 -9.70
N THR A 25 5.60 -14.81 -9.31
CA THR A 25 6.39 -13.91 -8.45
C THR A 25 6.61 -14.47 -7.07
N ASP A 26 5.60 -15.12 -6.46
CA ASP A 26 5.74 -15.77 -5.16
C ASP A 26 6.82 -16.84 -5.18
N ALA A 27 6.81 -17.71 -6.19
CA ALA A 27 7.81 -18.76 -6.34
C ALA A 27 9.23 -18.16 -6.42
N LEU A 28 9.40 -17.07 -7.19
CA LEU A 28 10.68 -16.39 -7.30
C LEU A 28 11.08 -15.72 -5.97
N ILE A 29 10.21 -14.92 -5.38
CA ILE A 29 10.48 -14.16 -4.16
C ILE A 29 10.84 -15.11 -3.01
N LEU A 30 10.03 -16.16 -2.80
CA LEU A 30 10.24 -17.10 -1.71
C LEU A 30 11.50 -17.97 -1.93
N SER A 31 11.89 -18.27 -3.18
CA SER A 31 13.12 -19.02 -3.46
C SER A 31 14.39 -18.24 -3.10
N HIS A 32 14.31 -16.91 -3.08
CA HIS A 32 15.43 -16.04 -2.71
C HIS A 32 15.40 -15.61 -1.24
N LEU A 33 14.30 -15.80 -0.53
CA LEU A 33 14.19 -15.45 0.89
C LEU A 33 15.30 -16.14 1.70
N ASN A 34 15.97 -15.41 2.60
CA ASN A 34 17.14 -15.86 3.37
C ASN A 34 18.43 -16.14 2.56
N ARG A 35 18.43 -15.84 1.23
CA ARG A 35 19.61 -16.00 0.36
C ARG A 35 19.94 -14.72 -0.40
N VAL A 36 19.51 -13.60 0.12
CA VAL A 36 19.49 -12.32 -0.57
C VAL A 36 20.89 -11.73 -0.68
N LYS A 37 21.31 -11.34 -1.89
CA LYS A 37 22.43 -10.42 -2.10
C LYS A 37 21.87 -9.00 -2.22
N ILE A 38 22.14 -8.19 -1.22
CA ILE A 38 21.67 -6.80 -1.14
C ILE A 38 22.49 -5.94 -2.09
N ARG A 39 21.82 -5.05 -2.80
CA ARG A 39 22.40 -3.89 -3.49
C ARG A 39 21.70 -2.63 -2.99
N TYR A 40 22.36 -1.50 -3.08
CA TYR A 40 21.77 -0.22 -2.70
C TYR A 40 21.51 0.62 -3.94
N LYS A 41 20.33 1.25 -3.97
CA LYS A 41 19.98 2.26 -4.98
C LYS A 41 20.70 3.58 -4.68
N PRO A 42 20.72 4.55 -5.61
CA PRO A 42 21.36 5.85 -5.36
C PRO A 42 20.76 6.63 -4.18
N ASP A 43 19.51 6.39 -3.84
CA ASP A 43 18.81 6.98 -2.70
C ASP A 43 19.08 6.24 -1.37
N GLY A 44 19.92 5.21 -1.39
CA GLY A 44 20.30 4.39 -0.25
C GLY A 44 19.28 3.30 0.11
N SER A 45 18.19 3.16 -0.63
CA SER A 45 17.25 2.06 -0.44
C SER A 45 17.82 0.72 -0.92
N GLU A 46 17.36 -0.36 -0.31
CA GLU A 46 17.79 -1.73 -0.64
C GLU A 46 17.07 -2.23 -1.90
N VAL A 47 17.75 -3.03 -2.68
CA VAL A 47 17.21 -3.76 -3.83
C VAL A 47 17.89 -5.11 -3.99
N THR A 48 17.14 -6.10 -4.42
CA THR A 48 17.63 -7.46 -4.63
C THR A 48 17.38 -7.95 -6.06
N ALA A 49 17.94 -9.09 -6.41
CA ALA A 49 17.63 -9.73 -7.67
C ALA A 49 16.16 -10.21 -7.73
N ALA A 50 15.54 -10.48 -6.56
CA ALA A 50 14.15 -10.89 -6.47
C ALA A 50 13.21 -9.74 -6.85
N ASP A 51 13.46 -8.50 -6.38
CA ASP A 51 12.67 -7.31 -6.74
C ASP A 51 12.60 -7.16 -8.26
N ARG A 52 13.76 -7.09 -8.89
CA ARG A 52 13.85 -6.94 -10.36
C ARG A 52 13.25 -8.11 -11.12
N GLY A 53 13.46 -9.33 -10.63
CA GLY A 53 12.89 -10.54 -11.21
C GLY A 53 11.36 -10.52 -11.15
N ALA A 54 10.81 -10.21 -9.98
CA ALA A 54 9.38 -10.17 -9.75
C ALA A 54 8.71 -9.05 -10.58
N GLU A 55 9.31 -7.85 -10.67
CA GLU A 55 8.73 -6.80 -11.50
C GLU A 55 8.71 -7.17 -12.99
N ARG A 56 9.75 -7.84 -13.52
CA ARG A 56 9.71 -8.33 -14.91
C ARG A 56 8.54 -9.30 -15.15
N LEU A 57 8.26 -10.19 -14.19
CA LEU A 57 7.13 -11.11 -14.28
C LEU A 57 5.79 -10.36 -14.26
N LEU A 58 5.61 -9.44 -13.33
CA LEU A 58 4.40 -8.59 -13.26
C LEU A 58 4.18 -7.83 -14.56
N ARG A 59 5.22 -7.15 -15.07
CA ARG A 59 5.18 -6.41 -16.34
C ARG A 59 4.79 -7.30 -17.52
N ARG A 60 5.33 -8.52 -17.59
CA ARG A 60 5.01 -9.47 -18.65
C ARG A 60 3.52 -9.80 -18.63
N HIS A 61 2.93 -10.11 -17.48
CA HIS A 61 1.50 -10.41 -17.35
C HIS A 61 0.62 -9.20 -17.70
N VAL A 62 0.97 -8.02 -17.21
CA VAL A 62 0.24 -6.79 -17.54
C VAL A 62 0.31 -6.50 -19.03
N ARG A 63 1.51 -6.55 -19.65
CA ARG A 63 1.67 -6.28 -21.08
C ARG A 63 0.96 -7.29 -21.98
N ALA A 64 0.93 -8.56 -21.60
CA ALA A 64 0.21 -9.58 -22.34
C ALA A 64 -1.31 -9.37 -22.31
N ALA A 65 -1.85 -8.89 -21.20
CA ALA A 65 -3.29 -8.66 -21.04
C ALA A 65 -3.73 -7.25 -21.52
N TRP A 66 -2.88 -6.22 -21.33
CA TRP A 66 -3.16 -4.81 -21.65
C TRP A 66 -1.93 -4.14 -22.27
N PRO A 67 -1.62 -4.42 -23.55
CA PRO A 67 -0.38 -3.96 -24.19
C PRO A 67 -0.27 -2.43 -24.33
N HIS A 68 -1.40 -1.74 -24.33
CA HIS A 68 -1.47 -0.28 -24.54
C HIS A 68 -1.62 0.53 -23.25
N ASP A 69 -1.83 -0.13 -22.08
CA ASP A 69 -1.94 0.58 -20.81
C ASP A 69 -0.58 1.17 -20.40
N ALA A 70 -0.59 2.37 -19.80
CA ALA A 70 0.60 2.91 -19.15
C ALA A 70 1.00 2.02 -17.97
N LEU A 71 2.29 2.05 -17.60
CA LEU A 71 2.82 1.24 -16.52
C LEU A 71 3.98 1.96 -15.85
N LEU A 72 3.91 2.08 -14.52
CA LEU A 72 4.96 2.56 -13.66
C LEU A 72 5.28 1.49 -12.61
N GLY A 73 6.53 1.15 -12.44
CA GLY A 73 7.00 0.23 -11.40
C GLY A 73 8.21 0.78 -10.69
N GLU A 74 8.50 0.22 -9.53
CA GLU A 74 9.57 0.68 -8.66
C GLU A 74 10.96 0.48 -9.29
N GLU A 75 11.21 -0.70 -9.88
CA GLU A 75 12.56 -1.11 -10.29
C GLU A 75 12.92 -0.71 -11.71
N TYR A 76 11.94 -0.69 -12.61
CA TYR A 76 12.15 -0.35 -14.02
C TYR A 76 11.49 0.97 -14.42
N GLY A 77 10.94 1.71 -13.44
CA GLY A 77 10.33 3.01 -13.70
C GLY A 77 9.13 2.91 -14.66
N GLY A 78 8.99 3.91 -15.50
CA GLY A 78 7.87 4.07 -16.41
C GLY A 78 7.26 5.45 -16.28
N GLN A 79 6.01 5.61 -16.71
CA GLN A 79 5.32 6.89 -16.66
C GLN A 79 4.01 6.77 -15.88
N LEU A 80 3.85 7.61 -14.86
CA LEU A 80 2.56 7.82 -14.20
C LEU A 80 1.65 8.59 -15.16
N SER A 81 0.60 7.91 -15.66
CA SER A 81 -0.39 8.58 -16.50
C SER A 81 -1.57 9.06 -15.66
N LYS A 82 -1.94 10.33 -15.86
CA LYS A 82 -3.14 10.94 -15.30
C LYS A 82 -4.37 10.80 -16.18
N GLN A 83 -4.22 10.22 -17.37
CA GLN A 83 -5.30 9.97 -18.33
C GLN A 83 -5.27 8.51 -18.75
N GLY A 84 -6.45 7.93 -18.93
CA GLY A 84 -6.61 6.54 -19.32
C GLY A 84 -6.18 5.57 -18.22
N ARG A 85 -5.69 4.42 -18.63
CA ARG A 85 -5.34 3.30 -17.73
C ARG A 85 -3.85 3.30 -17.42
N CYS A 86 -3.49 3.18 -16.14
CA CYS A 86 -2.11 3.11 -15.70
C CYS A 86 -1.95 2.06 -14.60
N TRP A 87 -1.06 1.11 -14.79
CA TRP A 87 -0.71 0.10 -13.79
C TRP A 87 0.44 0.60 -12.91
N LEU A 88 0.32 0.37 -11.62
CA LEU A 88 1.39 0.62 -10.66
C LEU A 88 1.83 -0.71 -10.08
N LEU A 89 3.15 -0.94 -10.00
CA LEU A 89 3.75 -2.18 -9.57
C LEU A 89 4.84 -1.91 -8.52
N ASP A 90 4.71 -2.56 -7.38
CA ASP A 90 5.79 -2.73 -6.42
C ASP A 90 6.03 -4.24 -6.24
N PRO A 91 7.18 -4.75 -6.67
CA PRO A 91 7.47 -6.18 -6.60
C PRO A 91 7.65 -6.69 -5.17
N ILE A 92 8.30 -5.93 -4.30
CA ILE A 92 8.55 -6.28 -2.89
C ILE A 92 8.47 -5.02 -2.03
N ASP A 93 7.26 -4.63 -1.66
CA ASP A 93 7.05 -3.62 -0.62
C ASP A 93 7.49 -4.18 0.74
N GLY A 94 8.35 -3.43 1.44
CA GLY A 94 9.02 -3.91 2.64
C GLY A 94 10.33 -4.65 2.35
N THR A 95 11.13 -4.19 1.38
CA THR A 95 12.44 -4.79 1.03
C THR A 95 13.35 -4.93 2.25
N ALA A 96 13.33 -3.97 3.19
CA ALA A 96 14.08 -4.06 4.44
C ALA A 96 13.67 -5.29 5.28
N SER A 97 12.38 -5.53 5.43
CA SER A 97 11.85 -6.73 6.10
C SER A 97 12.23 -8.00 5.35
N TYR A 98 12.14 -7.98 4.02
CA TYR A 98 12.51 -9.10 3.16
C TYR A 98 13.99 -9.49 3.31
N VAL A 99 14.87 -8.50 3.31
CA VAL A 99 16.33 -8.69 3.49
C VAL A 99 16.66 -9.30 4.85
N LEU A 100 15.93 -8.93 5.89
CA LEU A 100 16.08 -9.48 7.24
C LEU A 100 15.44 -10.87 7.38
N GLY A 101 14.83 -11.43 6.33
CA GLY A 101 14.14 -12.72 6.40
C GLY A 101 12.82 -12.68 7.17
N MET A 102 12.29 -11.48 7.46
CA MET A 102 11.01 -11.31 8.14
C MET A 102 9.86 -11.50 7.15
N PRO A 103 8.76 -12.18 7.52
CA PRO A 103 7.62 -12.41 6.62
C PRO A 103 6.71 -11.18 6.42
N MET A 104 7.24 -9.98 6.67
CA MET A 104 6.51 -8.71 6.71
C MET A 104 6.75 -7.89 5.44
N PHE A 105 6.57 -8.52 4.28
CA PHE A 105 6.71 -7.92 2.96
C PHE A 105 5.58 -8.38 2.04
N GLY A 106 5.39 -7.66 0.93
CA GLY A 106 4.36 -8.03 -0.03
C GLY A 106 4.62 -7.52 -1.44
N THR A 107 3.81 -7.97 -2.39
CA THR A 107 3.77 -7.46 -3.76
C THR A 107 2.51 -6.61 -3.93
N LEU A 108 2.68 -5.39 -4.43
CA LEU A 108 1.58 -4.46 -4.67
C LEU A 108 1.32 -4.32 -6.18
N VAL A 109 0.07 -4.46 -6.55
CA VAL A 109 -0.40 -4.21 -7.92
C VAL A 109 -1.63 -3.34 -7.86
N SER A 110 -1.65 -2.23 -8.59
CA SER A 110 -2.85 -1.42 -8.71
C SER A 110 -3.09 -0.93 -10.13
N LEU A 111 -4.35 -0.65 -10.44
CA LEU A 111 -4.78 -0.02 -11.68
C LEU A 111 -5.43 1.32 -11.37
N LEU A 112 -4.92 2.34 -12.03
CA LEU A 112 -5.54 3.66 -12.06
C LEU A 112 -6.36 3.82 -13.36
N ILE A 113 -7.45 4.55 -13.28
CA ILE A 113 -8.14 5.13 -14.44
C ILE A 113 -8.26 6.63 -14.20
N ASP A 114 -7.74 7.42 -15.12
CA ASP A 114 -7.70 8.88 -15.04
C ASP A 114 -7.09 9.40 -13.72
N GLY A 115 -5.97 8.76 -13.31
CA GLY A 115 -5.23 9.08 -12.09
C GLY A 115 -5.85 8.58 -10.77
N GLU A 116 -7.04 7.96 -10.83
CA GLU A 116 -7.74 7.47 -9.64
C GLU A 116 -7.60 5.96 -9.48
N PRO A 117 -7.20 5.43 -8.30
CA PRO A 117 -7.16 4.00 -8.05
C PRO A 117 -8.54 3.35 -8.19
N VAL A 118 -8.67 2.35 -9.06
CA VAL A 118 -9.91 1.60 -9.29
C VAL A 118 -9.79 0.13 -8.91
N PHE A 119 -8.57 -0.39 -8.82
CA PHE A 119 -8.27 -1.76 -8.42
C PHE A 119 -6.93 -1.78 -7.66
N GLY A 120 -6.82 -2.66 -6.67
CA GLY A 120 -5.59 -2.88 -5.92
C GLY A 120 -5.52 -4.26 -5.31
N CYS A 121 -4.30 -4.79 -5.26
CA CYS A 121 -3.96 -6.03 -4.59
C CYS A 121 -2.75 -5.84 -3.68
N ILE A 122 -2.82 -6.41 -2.47
CA ILE A 122 -1.74 -6.57 -1.50
C ILE A 122 -1.52 -8.07 -1.36
N ARG A 123 -0.51 -8.61 -2.02
CA ARG A 123 -0.12 -10.02 -1.89
C ARG A 123 0.96 -10.15 -0.83
N LEU A 124 0.75 -11.00 0.16
CA LEU A 124 1.70 -11.33 1.23
C LEU A 124 2.15 -12.79 1.01
N PRO A 125 3.22 -13.03 0.22
CA PRO A 125 3.58 -14.38 -0.21
C PRO A 125 3.98 -15.29 0.95
N ALA A 126 4.74 -14.78 1.92
CA ALA A 126 5.16 -15.54 3.09
C ALA A 126 3.98 -15.92 4.02
N LEU A 127 2.92 -15.12 4.02
CA LEU A 127 1.69 -15.38 4.79
C LEU A 127 0.62 -16.12 3.98
N ARG A 128 0.84 -16.31 2.68
CA ARG A 128 -0.10 -16.94 1.74
C ARG A 128 -1.46 -16.25 1.71
N GLU A 129 -1.47 -14.94 1.80
CA GLU A 129 -2.67 -14.11 1.86
C GLU A 129 -2.66 -13.04 0.76
N THR A 130 -3.84 -12.77 0.17
CA THR A 130 -4.05 -11.66 -0.75
C THR A 130 -5.23 -10.83 -0.26
N THR A 131 -5.00 -9.55 0.03
CA THR A 131 -6.07 -8.57 0.20
C THR A 131 -6.25 -7.83 -1.13
N TYR A 132 -7.45 -7.80 -1.68
CA TYR A 132 -7.71 -7.11 -2.95
C TYR A 132 -9.04 -6.38 -2.91
N ALA A 133 -9.13 -5.36 -3.72
CA ALA A 133 -10.32 -4.53 -3.84
C ALA A 133 -10.47 -3.96 -5.25
N ALA A 134 -11.71 -3.69 -5.63
CA ALA A 134 -12.01 -2.87 -6.78
C ALA A 134 -13.14 -1.91 -6.44
N ARG A 135 -13.10 -0.71 -7.01
CA ARG A 135 -14.07 0.35 -6.72
C ARG A 135 -15.50 -0.11 -6.95
N GLY A 136 -16.30 -0.07 -5.88
CA GLY A 136 -17.70 -0.50 -5.86
C GLY A 136 -17.93 -2.01 -5.75
N PHE A 137 -16.85 -2.80 -5.56
CA PHE A 137 -16.94 -4.25 -5.35
C PHE A 137 -16.54 -4.68 -3.94
N GLY A 138 -16.11 -3.71 -3.10
CA GLY A 138 -15.65 -3.99 -1.74
C GLY A 138 -14.23 -4.56 -1.69
N CYS A 139 -13.77 -4.80 -0.46
CA CYS A 139 -12.46 -5.37 -0.16
C CYS A 139 -12.60 -6.83 0.29
N HIS A 140 -11.69 -7.68 -0.18
CA HIS A 140 -11.72 -9.12 0.05
C HIS A 140 -10.36 -9.65 0.51
N LEU A 141 -10.38 -10.64 1.39
CA LEU A 141 -9.23 -11.45 1.75
C LEU A 141 -9.36 -12.84 1.13
N LEU A 142 -8.32 -13.27 0.43
CA LEU A 142 -8.14 -14.64 -0.06
C LEU A 142 -6.92 -15.24 0.64
N ARG A 143 -7.09 -16.41 1.26
CA ARG A 143 -6.00 -17.28 1.68
C ARG A 143 -5.80 -18.38 0.65
N ASP A 144 -4.57 -18.75 0.39
CA ASP A 144 -4.27 -19.79 -0.59
C ASP A 144 -5.03 -21.09 -0.26
N GLY A 145 -5.64 -21.67 -1.28
CA GLY A 145 -6.50 -22.87 -1.13
C GLY A 145 -7.88 -22.61 -0.55
N GLY A 146 -8.20 -21.36 -0.14
CA GLY A 146 -9.49 -20.99 0.43
C GLY A 146 -10.40 -20.24 -0.56
N ARG A 147 -11.52 -19.75 -0.04
CA ARG A 147 -12.43 -18.86 -0.75
C ARG A 147 -12.20 -17.40 -0.34
N ALA A 148 -12.35 -16.50 -1.28
CA ALA A 148 -12.35 -15.07 -1.00
C ALA A 148 -13.51 -14.71 -0.07
N ARG A 149 -13.24 -13.93 0.96
CA ARG A 149 -14.25 -13.43 1.90
C ARG A 149 -14.18 -11.92 2.00
N PRO A 150 -15.31 -11.21 2.11
CA PRO A 150 -15.31 -9.77 2.32
C PRO A 150 -14.68 -9.43 3.67
N VAL A 151 -13.94 -8.32 3.69
CA VAL A 151 -13.33 -7.76 4.89
C VAL A 151 -13.71 -6.29 5.04
N ARG A 152 -13.73 -5.82 6.29
CA ARG A 152 -14.07 -4.43 6.62
C ARG A 152 -13.13 -3.92 7.71
N VAL A 153 -12.92 -2.62 7.71
CA VAL A 153 -12.22 -1.91 8.79
C VAL A 153 -12.94 -2.08 10.13
N ALA A 154 -12.22 -1.86 11.22
CA ALA A 154 -12.80 -1.89 12.56
C ALA A 154 -13.87 -0.79 12.74
N ALA A 155 -14.75 -0.96 13.72
CA ALA A 155 -15.63 0.11 14.17
C ALA A 155 -14.82 1.34 14.62
N ALA A 156 -15.37 2.54 14.40
CA ALA A 156 -14.71 3.79 14.74
C ALA A 156 -14.29 3.85 16.22
N ARG A 157 -13.02 4.20 16.46
CA ARG A 157 -12.46 4.37 17.80
C ARG A 157 -11.82 5.74 17.98
N ALA A 158 -11.83 6.24 19.21
CA ALA A 158 -11.06 7.43 19.57
C ALA A 158 -9.55 7.12 19.52
N LEU A 159 -8.72 8.12 19.18
CA LEU A 159 -7.27 7.98 19.05
C LEU A 159 -6.64 7.36 20.32
N ARG A 160 -7.06 7.77 21.51
CA ARG A 160 -6.52 7.30 22.79
C ARG A 160 -6.62 5.79 23.04
N VAL A 161 -7.51 5.09 22.34
CA VAL A 161 -7.71 3.63 22.46
C VAL A 161 -7.44 2.89 21.14
N ALA A 162 -7.06 3.62 20.09
CA ALA A 162 -6.80 3.07 18.77
C ALA A 162 -5.49 2.24 18.77
N ARG A 163 -5.49 1.21 17.92
CA ARG A 163 -4.33 0.37 17.60
C ARG A 163 -3.75 0.85 16.30
N LEU A 164 -2.57 1.43 16.35
CA LEU A 164 -1.91 2.02 15.18
C LEU A 164 -0.75 1.14 14.72
N GLY A 165 -0.60 0.99 13.40
CA GLY A 165 0.60 0.53 12.73
C GLY A 165 1.44 1.73 12.28
N LEU A 166 2.76 1.58 12.34
CA LEU A 166 3.72 2.57 11.88
C LEU A 166 4.91 1.85 11.26
N THR A 167 5.45 2.39 10.15
CA THR A 167 6.56 1.77 9.42
C THR A 167 7.91 2.20 9.99
N SER A 168 8.17 3.49 10.13
CA SER A 168 9.47 4.01 10.48
C SER A 168 9.38 5.21 11.42
N PHE A 169 10.46 5.39 12.23
CA PHE A 169 10.74 6.58 13.02
C PHE A 169 11.99 7.33 12.51
N LYS A 170 12.53 6.94 11.38
CA LYS A 170 13.75 7.56 10.86
C LYS A 170 13.47 9.03 10.53
N GLU A 171 14.33 9.93 11.05
CA GLU A 171 14.15 11.37 10.90
C GLU A 171 14.11 11.81 9.43
N SER A 172 14.93 11.19 8.58
CA SER A 172 14.93 11.45 7.14
C SER A 172 13.60 11.16 6.47
N ASP A 173 12.89 10.11 6.89
CA ASP A 173 11.59 9.72 6.33
C ASP A 173 10.51 10.71 6.79
N LEU A 174 10.61 11.13 8.05
CA LEU A 174 9.72 12.14 8.62
C LEU A 174 9.85 13.50 7.93
N ALA A 175 11.08 13.91 7.60
CA ALA A 175 11.34 15.14 6.87
C ALA A 175 10.95 15.06 5.39
N ALA A 176 11.27 13.95 4.72
CA ALA A 176 11.02 13.76 3.29
C ALA A 176 9.54 13.68 2.93
N GLY A 177 8.68 13.21 3.84
CA GLY A 177 7.23 13.12 3.65
C GLY A 177 6.49 14.45 3.74
N GLY A 178 7.18 15.60 3.79
CA GLY A 178 6.60 16.94 3.94
C GLY A 178 6.52 17.40 5.39
N GLY A 179 7.35 16.76 6.29
CA GLY A 179 7.48 17.07 7.71
C GLY A 179 7.96 18.48 8.03
N PRO A 180 8.24 18.76 9.28
CA PRO A 180 8.50 17.80 10.36
C PRO A 180 7.24 17.21 10.98
N TRP A 181 7.17 15.88 11.07
CA TRP A 181 6.06 15.19 11.72
C TRP A 181 6.38 14.87 13.19
N HIS A 182 5.47 15.22 14.09
CA HIS A 182 5.66 15.03 15.53
C HIS A 182 5.15 13.67 16.00
N LEU A 183 5.82 12.57 15.68
CA LEU A 183 5.42 11.23 16.09
C LEU A 183 5.39 11.04 17.62
N SER A 184 6.21 11.77 18.36
CA SER A 184 6.16 11.75 19.84
C SER A 184 4.81 12.24 20.40
N ARG A 185 4.17 13.22 19.73
CA ARG A 185 2.83 13.67 20.10
C ARG A 185 1.78 12.60 19.81
N LEU A 186 1.90 11.94 18.65
CA LEU A 186 1.04 10.81 18.30
C LEU A 186 1.19 9.68 19.33
N ALA A 187 2.43 9.32 19.70
CA ALA A 187 2.71 8.28 20.67
C ALA A 187 2.08 8.57 22.07
N ARG A 188 2.06 9.85 22.48
CA ARG A 188 1.39 10.25 23.72
C ARG A 188 -0.15 10.26 23.61
N ALA A 189 -0.67 10.51 22.41
CA ALA A 189 -2.12 10.65 22.18
C ALA A 189 -2.84 9.32 21.93
N THR A 190 -2.09 8.24 21.63
CA THR A 190 -2.67 6.95 21.23
C THR A 190 -2.50 5.88 22.30
N GLY A 191 -3.44 4.93 22.31
CA GLY A 191 -3.42 3.82 23.27
C GLY A 191 -2.36 2.76 22.95
N ARG A 192 -2.09 2.50 21.68
CA ARG A 192 -1.20 1.41 21.29
C ARG A 192 -0.61 1.61 19.90
N ILE A 193 0.73 1.61 19.81
CA ILE A 193 1.46 1.60 18.54
C ILE A 193 2.23 0.29 18.41
N ARG A 194 2.30 -0.21 17.17
CA ARG A 194 3.17 -1.31 16.76
C ARG A 194 3.93 -0.90 15.51
N LEU A 195 5.21 -1.22 15.45
CA LEU A 195 6.00 -1.21 14.23
C LEU A 195 5.68 -2.51 13.49
N VAL A 196 4.77 -2.44 12.55
CA VAL A 196 4.36 -3.58 11.72
C VAL A 196 5.05 -3.49 10.36
N GLY A 197 5.04 -2.28 9.80
CA GLY A 197 5.69 -1.94 8.54
C GLY A 197 4.89 -2.24 7.29
N ASP A 198 5.17 -1.41 6.30
CA ASP A 198 4.89 -1.59 4.89
C ASP A 198 3.42 -2.00 4.60
N CYS A 199 3.16 -2.72 3.53
CA CYS A 199 1.82 -3.15 3.11
C CYS A 199 1.07 -3.99 4.15
N VAL A 200 1.78 -4.70 5.03
CA VAL A 200 1.17 -5.60 6.02
C VAL A 200 0.24 -4.82 6.97
N GLN A 201 0.67 -3.64 7.44
CA GLN A 201 -0.18 -2.84 8.32
C GLN A 201 -1.49 -2.40 7.65
N TYR A 202 -1.48 -2.10 6.35
CA TYR A 202 -2.68 -1.74 5.59
C TYR A 202 -3.61 -2.92 5.38
N ALA A 203 -3.07 -4.10 5.10
CA ALA A 203 -3.86 -5.34 5.06
C ALA A 203 -4.52 -5.63 6.41
N LEU A 204 -3.86 -5.33 7.54
CA LEU A 204 -4.43 -5.44 8.89
C LEU A 204 -5.52 -4.38 9.15
N VAL A 205 -5.40 -3.17 8.62
CA VAL A 205 -6.46 -2.15 8.68
C VAL A 205 -7.68 -2.60 7.91
N CYS A 206 -7.51 -3.10 6.67
CA CYS A 206 -8.62 -3.63 5.86
C CYS A 206 -9.41 -4.73 6.58
N ARG A 207 -8.76 -5.49 7.46
CA ARG A 207 -9.35 -6.60 8.24
C ARG A 207 -9.87 -6.19 9.62
N GLY A 208 -9.79 -4.92 9.99
CA GLY A 208 -10.20 -4.41 11.30
C GLY A 208 -9.33 -4.87 12.48
N ILE A 209 -8.12 -5.39 12.21
CA ILE A 209 -7.15 -5.80 13.24
C ILE A 209 -6.41 -4.59 13.77
N LEU A 210 -5.95 -3.69 12.89
CA LEU A 210 -5.50 -2.35 13.24
C LEU A 210 -6.62 -1.34 12.98
N ASP A 211 -6.64 -0.27 13.75
CA ASP A 211 -7.58 0.83 13.58
C ASP A 211 -7.04 1.90 12.61
N ALA A 212 -5.72 2.01 12.49
CA ALA A 212 -5.06 2.83 11.47
C ALA A 212 -3.63 2.37 11.19
N ALA A 213 -3.13 2.78 10.00
CA ALA A 213 -1.76 2.64 9.55
C ALA A 213 -1.24 4.00 9.07
N ILE A 214 0.04 4.26 9.30
CA ILE A 214 0.67 5.54 9.01
C ILE A 214 2.03 5.29 8.37
N ASP A 215 2.25 5.93 7.24
CA ASP A 215 3.53 5.89 6.56
C ASP A 215 3.93 7.30 6.13
N PRO A 216 5.06 7.84 6.64
CA PRO A 216 5.47 9.20 6.36
C PRO A 216 6.13 9.38 4.99
N LEU A 217 6.62 8.31 4.38
CA LEU A 217 7.29 8.35 3.09
C LEU A 217 6.83 7.21 2.20
N MET A 218 6.17 7.54 1.10
CA MET A 218 5.63 6.60 0.14
C MET A 218 5.79 7.08 -1.30
N LYS A 219 5.70 6.15 -2.22
CA LYS A 219 5.74 6.35 -3.67
C LYS A 219 4.38 6.02 -4.31
N PRO A 220 4.15 6.41 -5.56
CA PRO A 220 2.89 6.10 -6.26
C PRO A 220 2.53 4.62 -6.26
N TRP A 221 3.51 3.74 -6.47
CA TRP A 221 3.29 2.29 -6.56
C TRP A 221 2.89 1.64 -5.24
N ASP A 222 3.26 2.25 -4.08
CA ASP A 222 2.81 1.82 -2.77
C ASP A 222 1.34 2.25 -2.56
N ILE A 223 1.07 3.55 -2.76
CA ILE A 223 -0.20 4.20 -2.39
C ILE A 223 -1.38 3.61 -3.16
N GLY A 224 -1.20 3.33 -4.47
CA GLY A 224 -2.30 2.93 -5.34
C GLY A 224 -3.10 1.73 -4.82
N ALA A 225 -2.41 0.63 -4.50
CA ALA A 225 -3.04 -0.58 -4.01
C ALA A 225 -3.60 -0.42 -2.58
N LEU A 226 -2.80 0.19 -1.71
CA LEU A 226 -3.13 0.35 -0.29
C LEU A 226 -4.36 1.24 -0.10
N ALA A 227 -4.42 2.36 -0.81
CA ALA A 227 -5.52 3.32 -0.70
C ALA A 227 -6.86 2.71 -1.12
N ILE A 228 -6.94 2.06 -2.28
CA ILE A 228 -8.20 1.48 -2.76
C ILE A 228 -8.67 0.33 -1.87
N CYS A 229 -7.75 -0.52 -1.38
CA CYS A 229 -8.10 -1.61 -0.47
C CYS A 229 -8.73 -1.07 0.83
N VAL A 230 -8.16 -0.04 1.43
CA VAL A 230 -8.70 0.57 2.66
C VAL A 230 -10.03 1.28 2.39
N LEU A 231 -10.17 2.02 1.29
CA LEU A 231 -11.42 2.70 0.92
C LEU A 231 -12.56 1.71 0.72
N GLU A 232 -12.32 0.63 -0.01
CA GLU A 232 -13.31 -0.40 -0.29
C GLU A 232 -13.60 -1.30 0.93
N ALA A 233 -12.71 -1.35 1.91
CA ALA A 233 -12.99 -1.93 3.22
C ALA A 233 -13.86 -1.02 4.12
N GLY A 234 -14.21 0.19 3.66
CA GLY A 234 -15.02 1.17 4.38
C GLY A 234 -14.20 2.13 5.26
N GLY A 235 -12.88 2.17 5.07
CA GLY A 235 -11.99 3.08 5.76
C GLY A 235 -11.89 4.48 5.12
N SER A 236 -10.95 5.26 5.64
CA SER A 236 -10.66 6.63 5.18
C SER A 236 -9.16 6.81 5.02
N VAL A 237 -8.74 7.44 3.92
CA VAL A 237 -7.33 7.69 3.60
C VAL A 237 -7.06 9.15 3.32
N SER A 238 -5.84 9.61 3.61
CA SER A 238 -5.28 10.90 3.20
C SER A 238 -3.75 10.85 3.28
N ASP A 239 -3.09 11.89 2.80
CA ASP A 239 -1.72 12.15 3.25
C ASP A 239 -1.70 12.64 4.71
N LEU A 240 -0.51 12.85 5.27
CA LEU A 240 -0.33 13.36 6.64
C LEU A 240 -0.82 14.80 6.82
N ASN A 241 -0.94 15.58 5.74
CA ASN A 241 -1.53 16.93 5.73
C ASN A 241 -3.07 16.91 5.69
N GLY A 242 -3.68 15.74 5.51
CA GLY A 242 -5.12 15.56 5.43
C GLY A 242 -5.70 15.64 4.02
N ALA A 243 -4.89 15.84 2.98
CA ALA A 243 -5.34 15.82 1.60
C ALA A 243 -5.75 14.39 1.18
N HIS A 244 -6.93 14.25 0.57
CA HIS A 244 -7.56 12.96 0.23
C HIS A 244 -7.89 12.82 -1.27
N HIS A 245 -7.37 13.71 -2.09
CA HIS A 245 -7.45 13.69 -3.55
C HIS A 245 -6.04 13.55 -4.14
N ALA A 246 -5.95 13.06 -5.38
CA ALA A 246 -4.69 12.80 -6.08
C ALA A 246 -3.69 12.02 -5.19
N LEU A 247 -4.17 10.98 -4.50
CA LEU A 247 -3.41 10.29 -3.45
C LEU A 247 -2.09 9.71 -3.96
N VAL A 248 -2.07 9.17 -5.17
CA VAL A 248 -0.86 8.56 -5.76
C VAL A 248 0.25 9.58 -6.07
N GLU A 249 -0.07 10.87 -6.05
CA GLU A 249 0.91 11.95 -6.19
C GLU A 249 1.45 12.44 -4.83
N ARG A 250 0.91 11.92 -3.73
CA ARG A 250 1.35 12.26 -2.37
C ARG A 250 2.57 11.45 -1.97
N ARG A 251 3.20 11.87 -0.88
CA ARG A 251 4.44 11.27 -0.38
C ARG A 251 4.26 10.56 0.96
N SER A 252 3.04 10.49 1.46
CA SER A 252 2.71 9.85 2.74
C SER A 252 1.28 9.31 2.70
N LEU A 253 0.97 8.36 3.56
CA LEU A 253 -0.38 7.79 3.65
C LEU A 253 -0.78 7.58 5.11
N VAL A 254 -1.97 8.06 5.44
CA VAL A 254 -2.72 7.73 6.65
C VAL A 254 -3.96 6.96 6.22
N ALA A 255 -4.06 5.72 6.65
CA ALA A 255 -5.25 4.89 6.49
C ALA A 255 -5.88 4.66 7.87
N ALA A 256 -7.17 4.87 8.00
CA ALA A 256 -7.87 4.73 9.28
C ALA A 256 -9.27 4.13 9.11
N SER A 257 -9.78 3.50 10.16
CA SER A 257 -11.12 2.91 10.20
C SER A 257 -12.25 3.95 10.12
N SER A 258 -11.94 5.24 10.28
CA SER A 258 -12.93 6.30 10.15
C SER A 258 -12.30 7.66 9.79
N PRO A 259 -13.08 8.57 9.17
CA PRO A 259 -12.62 9.94 8.91
C PRO A 259 -12.26 10.72 10.19
N LEU A 260 -12.94 10.43 11.30
CA LEU A 260 -12.65 11.07 12.60
C LEU A 260 -11.29 10.66 13.14
N LEU A 261 -10.98 9.36 13.14
CA LEU A 261 -9.68 8.85 13.58
C LEU A 261 -8.56 9.38 12.67
N ARG A 262 -8.74 9.35 11.35
CA ARG A 262 -7.79 9.89 10.38
C ARG A 262 -7.45 11.35 10.68
N ARG A 263 -8.47 12.22 10.83
CA ARG A 263 -8.27 13.63 11.18
C ARG A 263 -7.59 13.83 12.52
N ALA A 264 -7.89 12.99 13.51
CA ALA A 264 -7.23 13.04 14.82
C ALA A 264 -5.73 12.69 14.71
N ILE A 265 -5.37 11.71 13.90
CA ILE A 265 -3.98 11.34 13.61
C ILE A 265 -3.26 12.50 12.93
N CYS A 266 -3.80 13.05 11.83
CA CYS A 266 -3.19 14.17 11.10
C CYS A 266 -2.95 15.38 12.03
N ARG A 267 -3.92 15.72 12.91
CA ARG A 267 -3.73 16.79 13.91
C ARG A 267 -2.64 16.46 14.93
N ALA A 268 -2.56 15.21 15.37
CA ALA A 268 -1.56 14.81 16.37
C ALA A 268 -0.13 14.88 15.85
N VAL A 269 0.10 14.58 14.57
CA VAL A 269 1.43 14.62 13.94
C VAL A 269 1.80 16.00 13.40
N SER A 270 0.86 16.90 13.16
CA SER A 270 1.13 18.25 12.64
C SER A 270 1.90 19.11 13.64
N PRO A 271 2.78 20.03 13.17
CA PRO A 271 3.43 21.01 14.05
C PRO A 271 2.40 21.84 14.83
N PRO A 272 2.74 22.28 16.06
CA PRO A 272 1.89 23.21 16.79
C PRO A 272 1.73 24.52 16.01
N ALA A 273 0.59 25.20 16.20
CA ALA A 273 0.27 26.43 15.47
C ALA A 273 1.36 27.51 15.62
N SER A 274 2.06 27.52 16.76
CA SER A 274 3.17 28.45 17.06
C SER A 274 4.44 28.21 16.24
N GLN A 275 4.56 27.11 15.51
CA GLN A 275 5.72 26.75 14.67
C GLN A 275 5.40 26.76 13.17
N ARG A 276 4.22 27.27 12.78
CA ARG A 276 3.82 27.45 11.38
C ARG A 276 4.13 28.90 10.98
N GLY A 277 5.40 29.21 10.79
CA GLY A 277 5.88 30.49 10.30
C GLY A 277 6.57 30.32 8.95
#